data_32706474435e4c884d660fcc09bd2ce8
#
_entry.id   32706474435e4c884d660fcc09bd2ce8
#
_cell.length_a   1.000
_cell.length_b   1.000
_cell.length_c   1.000
_cell.angle_alpha   90.00
_cell.angle_beta   90.00
_cell.angle_gamma   90.00
#
_symmetry.space_group_name_H-M   'P 1'
#
loop_
_entity.id
_entity.type
_entity.pdbx_description
1 polymer ?
#
loop_
_entity_poly.entity_id
_entity_poly.type
_entity_poly.pdbx_seq_one_letter_code
_entity_poly.pdbx_strand_id
1 'polypeptide(L)'
;MAENYTDTGVEEAPSPELDYHALNAQLNLYDANGHIQFDADRAAARQYFLQHVNQNTVFFHDLEEKLKYLVDEGYYEKHVLDQYEFADIKELYKQAYAHKFRFPTFLGAFKYYTSYTLKTFDGKRYLERFEDRVAMVSLYLARGDIELARSFVDEIMTGRFQPATPTFLNAGKAARGELVSCFLLRIEDNMESIARGINSALQLSKRGGGVALQLTNLRESGAPIKKIQNQSSGVVPVMKLLEDSFSYANQLGARQGAGAVYLHAHHPDIMQFLDTKRENADEKIRIKTLSLGVVIPDITFELARKNEDMYLFSPYDVERVYGVPFSEISVTEKYHEMVDDGRIHKRKINARRFFQTIAEIQFESGYPYIVFEDTVNKANPIKGRITMSNLCSEI
;
A
#
# COMPACT_ATOMS: atom_id res chain seq x y z
N MET A 1 -22.98 -0.33 36.57
CA MET A 1 -24.47 -0.38 36.62
C MET A 1 -24.93 0.09 35.25
N ALA A 2 -25.40 -0.86 34.46
CA ALA A 2 -26.00 -0.58 33.16
C ALA A 2 -27.49 -0.43 33.39
N GLU A 3 -28.02 0.76 33.21
CA GLU A 3 -29.47 1.00 33.23
C GLU A 3 -29.92 1.58 31.88
N ASN A 4 -30.63 0.73 31.18
CA ASN A 4 -31.84 0.94 30.40
C ASN A 4 -32.01 2.26 29.65
N TYR A 5 -31.61 2.29 28.39
CA TYR A 5 -32.33 3.06 27.42
C TYR A 5 -33.57 2.29 26.97
N THR A 6 -34.72 2.74 27.44
CA THR A 6 -36.03 2.25 27.01
C THR A 6 -36.21 2.53 25.52
N ASP A 7 -36.32 1.46 24.79
CA ASP A 7 -36.82 1.39 23.44
C ASP A 7 -38.24 1.99 23.38
N THR A 8 -38.33 3.24 22.93
CA THR A 8 -39.60 3.81 22.50
C THR A 8 -39.83 3.33 21.07
N GLY A 9 -40.54 2.22 20.96
CA GLY A 9 -40.99 1.63 19.72
C GLY A 9 -41.77 2.61 18.83
N VAL A 10 -41.04 3.34 17.99
CA VAL A 10 -41.53 3.87 16.75
C VAL A 10 -41.00 2.90 15.68
N GLU A 11 -41.86 2.03 15.19
CA GLU A 11 -41.60 1.31 13.94
C GLU A 11 -41.39 2.34 12.84
N GLU A 12 -40.13 2.74 12.63
CA GLU A 12 -39.75 3.48 11.42
C GLU A 12 -39.99 2.53 10.24
N ALA A 13 -40.89 2.95 9.36
CA ALA A 13 -41.05 2.29 8.07
C ALA A 13 -39.68 2.15 7.42
N PRO A 14 -39.32 0.98 6.88
CA PRO A 14 -38.02 0.78 6.25
C PRO A 14 -37.85 1.85 5.16
N SER A 15 -36.89 2.77 5.36
CA SER A 15 -36.48 3.66 4.31
C SER A 15 -36.09 2.81 3.12
N PRO A 16 -36.52 3.14 1.88
CA PRO A 16 -36.15 2.35 0.73
C PRO A 16 -34.63 2.29 0.71
N GLU A 17 -34.07 1.07 0.80
CA GLU A 17 -32.64 0.85 0.65
C GLU A 17 -32.22 1.53 -0.64
N LEU A 18 -31.46 2.60 -0.52
CA LEU A 18 -30.89 3.24 -1.69
C LEU A 18 -29.90 2.26 -2.28
N ASP A 19 -30.23 1.75 -3.42
CA ASP A 19 -29.28 0.99 -4.23
C ASP A 19 -28.22 1.96 -4.79
N TYR A 20 -27.17 2.18 -3.99
CA TYR A 20 -26.04 3.00 -4.42
C TYR A 20 -25.39 2.47 -5.71
N HIS A 21 -25.53 1.19 -6.00
CA HIS A 21 -25.08 0.59 -7.26
C HIS A 21 -25.95 1.06 -8.43
N ALA A 22 -27.27 1.17 -8.23
CA ALA A 22 -28.16 1.73 -9.24
C ALA A 22 -27.89 3.23 -9.45
N LEU A 23 -27.63 4.00 -8.38
CA LEU A 23 -27.23 5.39 -8.49
C LEU A 23 -25.89 5.54 -9.23
N ASN A 24 -24.91 4.70 -8.92
CA ASN A 24 -23.62 4.70 -9.60
C ASN A 24 -23.72 4.24 -11.06
N ALA A 25 -24.63 3.31 -11.35
CA ALA A 25 -24.92 2.87 -12.73
C ALA A 25 -25.67 3.93 -13.56
N GLN A 26 -26.42 4.83 -12.90
CA GLN A 26 -27.10 5.96 -13.55
C GLN A 26 -26.18 7.16 -13.76
N LEU A 27 -24.98 7.17 -13.17
CA LEU A 27 -23.96 8.18 -13.42
C LEU A 27 -23.42 7.99 -14.84
N ASN A 28 -24.11 8.60 -15.81
CA ASN A 28 -23.57 8.77 -17.14
C ASN A 28 -22.40 9.76 -17.03
N LEU A 29 -21.17 9.24 -17.08
CA LEU A 29 -19.96 10.06 -17.09
C LEU A 29 -19.87 10.98 -18.29
N TYR A 30 -20.68 10.73 -19.33
CA TYR A 30 -20.68 11.47 -20.56
C TYR A 30 -22.04 12.09 -20.84
N ASP A 31 -22.06 13.34 -21.31
CA ASP A 31 -23.26 13.96 -21.85
C ASP A 31 -23.62 13.40 -23.24
N ALA A 32 -24.72 13.87 -23.83
CA ALA A 32 -25.17 13.47 -25.15
C ALA A 32 -24.13 13.78 -26.27
N ASN A 33 -23.14 14.66 -26.00
CA ASN A 33 -22.08 15.07 -26.91
C ASN A 33 -20.74 14.34 -26.61
N GLY A 34 -20.72 13.44 -25.64
CA GLY A 34 -19.53 12.69 -25.25
C GLY A 34 -18.56 13.44 -24.33
N HIS A 35 -18.99 14.54 -23.70
CA HIS A 35 -18.17 15.27 -22.73
C HIS A 35 -18.38 14.70 -21.30
N ILE A 36 -17.33 14.67 -20.50
CA ILE A 36 -17.39 14.21 -19.10
C ILE A 36 -18.25 15.16 -18.29
N GLN A 37 -19.26 14.60 -17.60
CA GLN A 37 -20.14 15.34 -16.68
C GLN A 37 -19.76 15.09 -15.23
N PHE A 38 -19.35 16.16 -14.53
CA PHE A 38 -19.14 16.11 -13.08
C PHE A 38 -20.36 16.51 -12.24
N ASP A 39 -21.39 17.12 -12.83
CA ASP A 39 -22.55 17.61 -12.11
C ASP A 39 -23.46 16.47 -11.59
N ALA A 40 -23.60 15.41 -12.36
CA ALA A 40 -24.33 14.21 -11.92
C ALA A 40 -23.69 13.56 -10.68
N ASP A 41 -22.37 13.56 -10.59
CA ASP A 41 -21.59 13.02 -9.49
C ASP A 41 -21.78 13.85 -8.21
N ARG A 42 -21.85 15.18 -8.32
CA ARG A 42 -22.16 16.08 -7.19
C ARG A 42 -23.58 15.88 -6.68
N ALA A 43 -24.55 15.65 -7.57
CA ALA A 43 -25.92 15.36 -7.19
C ALA A 43 -26.00 14.02 -6.43
N ALA A 44 -25.32 12.98 -6.89
CA ALA A 44 -25.25 11.69 -6.20
C ALA A 44 -24.55 11.80 -4.83
N ALA A 45 -23.47 12.54 -4.71
CA ALA A 45 -22.81 12.84 -3.44
C ALA A 45 -23.77 13.53 -2.47
N ARG A 46 -24.55 14.54 -2.93
CA ARG A 46 -25.56 15.22 -2.12
C ARG A 46 -26.65 14.28 -1.62
N GLN A 47 -27.17 13.39 -2.48
CA GLN A 47 -28.18 12.42 -2.08
C GLN A 47 -27.63 11.43 -1.05
N TYR A 48 -26.40 10.97 -1.20
CA TYR A 48 -25.73 10.12 -0.23
C TYR A 48 -25.64 10.78 1.15
N PHE A 49 -25.33 12.10 1.22
CA PHE A 49 -25.32 12.83 2.47
C PHE A 49 -26.71 12.92 3.11
N LEU A 50 -27.72 13.29 2.32
CA LEU A 50 -29.08 13.50 2.84
C LEU A 50 -29.71 12.20 3.35
N GLN A 51 -29.50 11.11 2.63
CA GLN A 51 -30.20 9.85 2.84
C GLN A 51 -29.44 8.86 3.71
N HIS A 52 -28.12 8.99 3.81
CA HIS A 52 -27.31 8.04 4.56
C HIS A 52 -26.40 8.71 5.61
N VAL A 53 -25.52 9.61 5.19
CA VAL A 53 -24.49 10.15 6.10
C VAL A 53 -25.10 10.92 7.27
N ASN A 54 -26.01 11.84 7.00
CA ASN A 54 -26.59 12.69 8.05
C ASN A 54 -27.45 11.87 9.03
N GLN A 55 -28.15 10.85 8.57
CA GLN A 55 -28.99 9.99 9.40
C GLN A 55 -28.14 9.10 10.32
N ASN A 56 -26.95 8.72 9.89
CA ASN A 56 -26.04 7.85 10.62
C ASN A 56 -24.92 8.62 11.35
N THR A 57 -24.97 9.95 11.40
CA THR A 57 -23.98 10.74 12.16
C THR A 57 -24.47 11.00 13.58
N VAL A 58 -23.59 10.75 14.57
CA VAL A 58 -23.88 11.11 15.97
C VAL A 58 -23.86 12.63 16.09
N PHE A 59 -24.91 13.17 16.65
CA PHE A 59 -25.02 14.61 16.91
C PHE A 59 -24.46 14.92 18.30
N PHE A 60 -23.70 16.00 18.41
CA PHE A 60 -23.21 16.57 19.66
C PHE A 60 -23.67 18.02 19.76
N HIS A 61 -23.95 18.45 20.95
CA HIS A 61 -24.50 19.81 21.18
C HIS A 61 -23.45 20.89 20.87
N ASP A 62 -22.20 20.63 21.27
CA ASP A 62 -21.08 21.51 20.99
C ASP A 62 -19.77 20.71 20.83
N LEU A 63 -18.66 21.41 20.51
CA LEU A 63 -17.37 20.81 20.32
C LEU A 63 -16.76 20.26 21.60
N GLU A 64 -17.02 20.90 22.74
CA GLU A 64 -16.46 20.48 24.03
C GLU A 64 -17.04 19.14 24.46
N GLU A 65 -18.36 19.01 24.39
CA GLU A 65 -19.05 17.74 24.62
C GLU A 65 -18.54 16.64 23.68
N LYS A 66 -18.40 16.97 22.39
CA LYS A 66 -17.91 16.04 21.39
C LYS A 66 -16.50 15.54 21.71
N LEU A 67 -15.54 16.44 21.95
CA LEU A 67 -14.16 16.06 22.20
C LEU A 67 -14.03 15.30 23.53
N LYS A 68 -14.76 15.71 24.55
CA LYS A 68 -14.80 14.98 25.82
C LYS A 68 -15.31 13.56 25.62
N TYR A 69 -16.44 13.38 24.94
CA TYR A 69 -16.97 12.06 24.62
C TYR A 69 -15.97 11.20 23.85
N LEU A 70 -15.34 11.76 22.82
CA LEU A 70 -14.40 11.02 21.99
C LEU A 70 -13.13 10.58 22.75
N VAL A 71 -12.72 11.34 23.76
CA VAL A 71 -11.60 10.97 24.64
C VAL A 71 -12.04 9.96 25.70
N ASP A 72 -13.15 10.22 26.40
CA ASP A 72 -13.62 9.39 27.52
C ASP A 72 -14.00 7.97 27.04
N GLU A 73 -14.59 7.85 25.87
CA GLU A 73 -14.94 6.57 25.24
C GLU A 73 -13.78 5.91 24.47
N GLY A 74 -12.58 6.50 24.48
CA GLY A 74 -11.39 5.90 23.90
C GLY A 74 -11.32 5.93 22.37
N TYR A 75 -11.97 6.90 21.74
CA TYR A 75 -11.87 7.12 20.30
C TYR A 75 -10.68 7.99 19.90
N TYR A 76 -10.40 9.05 20.68
CA TYR A 76 -9.30 9.96 20.45
C TYR A 76 -8.18 9.81 21.47
N GLU A 77 -6.95 10.04 21.05
CA GLU A 77 -5.78 10.09 21.91
C GLU A 77 -5.77 11.40 22.72
N LYS A 78 -6.05 11.32 24.03
CA LYS A 78 -6.11 12.48 24.92
C LYS A 78 -4.87 13.35 24.85
N HIS A 79 -3.68 12.76 24.84
CA HIS A 79 -2.40 13.46 24.85
C HIS A 79 -2.19 14.38 23.63
N VAL A 80 -2.92 14.18 22.52
CA VAL A 80 -2.86 15.08 21.37
C VAL A 80 -3.55 16.39 21.68
N LEU A 81 -4.75 16.31 22.28
CA LEU A 81 -5.52 17.50 22.65
C LEU A 81 -4.91 18.26 23.83
N ASP A 82 -4.30 17.55 24.78
CA ASP A 82 -3.64 18.16 25.95
C ASP A 82 -2.42 19.04 25.59
N GLN A 83 -1.96 19.00 24.35
CA GLN A 83 -0.87 19.89 23.88
C GLN A 83 -1.34 21.30 23.50
N TYR A 84 -2.65 21.54 23.52
CA TYR A 84 -3.25 22.79 23.04
C TYR A 84 -4.26 23.33 24.04
N GLU A 85 -4.40 24.66 24.08
CA GLU A 85 -5.52 25.28 24.76
C GLU A 85 -6.83 24.99 24.03
N PHE A 86 -7.91 24.74 24.78
CA PHE A 86 -9.21 24.41 24.17
C PHE A 86 -9.73 25.53 23.25
N ALA A 87 -9.45 26.79 23.58
CA ALA A 87 -9.83 27.93 22.75
C ALA A 87 -9.20 27.86 21.35
N ASP A 88 -7.94 27.44 21.27
CA ASP A 88 -7.22 27.28 19.99
C ASP A 88 -7.76 26.12 19.19
N ILE A 89 -8.04 24.99 19.84
CA ILE A 89 -8.71 23.86 19.21
C ILE A 89 -10.04 24.29 18.61
N LYS A 90 -10.84 25.01 19.35
CA LYS A 90 -12.16 25.50 18.91
C LYS A 90 -12.06 26.41 17.68
N GLU A 91 -11.10 27.32 17.67
CA GLU A 91 -10.87 28.19 16.50
C GLU A 91 -10.35 27.38 15.28
N LEU A 92 -9.51 26.37 15.49
CA LEU A 92 -9.04 25.50 14.42
C LEU A 92 -10.20 24.72 13.76
N TYR A 93 -11.10 24.16 14.57
CA TYR A 93 -12.30 23.49 14.05
C TYR A 93 -13.19 24.47 13.27
N LYS A 94 -13.39 25.68 13.78
CA LYS A 94 -14.13 26.74 13.06
C LYS A 94 -13.47 27.06 11.71
N GLN A 95 -12.14 27.17 11.67
CA GLN A 95 -11.38 27.37 10.43
C GLN A 95 -11.64 26.24 9.43
N ALA A 96 -11.54 24.97 9.85
CA ALA A 96 -11.82 23.84 8.98
C ALA A 96 -13.23 23.89 8.39
N TYR A 97 -14.24 24.16 9.21
CA TYR A 97 -15.65 24.28 8.77
C TYR A 97 -15.93 25.52 7.92
N ALA A 98 -15.15 26.59 8.08
CA ALA A 98 -15.29 27.83 7.27
C ALA A 98 -14.97 27.60 5.79
N HIS A 99 -14.18 26.58 5.46
CA HIS A 99 -13.92 26.18 4.07
C HIS A 99 -15.15 25.62 3.34
N LYS A 100 -16.22 25.25 4.06
CA LYS A 100 -17.47 24.72 3.51
C LYS A 100 -17.23 23.59 2.50
N PHE A 101 -16.36 22.65 2.87
CA PHE A 101 -15.92 21.55 2.01
C PHE A 101 -17.10 20.75 1.42
N ARG A 102 -16.96 20.38 0.17
CA ARG A 102 -17.91 19.50 -0.53
C ARG A 102 -17.14 18.50 -1.35
N PHE A 103 -17.46 17.24 -1.19
CA PHE A 103 -16.88 16.20 -2.03
C PHE A 103 -17.24 16.44 -3.49
N PRO A 104 -16.26 16.51 -4.40
CA PRO A 104 -16.53 16.74 -5.82
C PRO A 104 -17.17 15.53 -6.50
N THR A 105 -16.98 14.32 -5.94
CA THR A 105 -17.46 13.05 -6.51
C THR A 105 -18.19 12.22 -5.46
N PHE A 106 -19.16 11.40 -5.92
CA PHE A 106 -19.81 10.40 -5.07
C PHE A 106 -18.80 9.38 -4.52
N LEU A 107 -17.90 8.87 -5.37
CA LEU A 107 -16.89 7.91 -4.95
C LEU A 107 -15.99 8.45 -3.83
N GLY A 108 -15.61 9.73 -3.91
CA GLY A 108 -14.82 10.39 -2.85
C GLY A 108 -15.56 10.44 -1.52
N ALA A 109 -16.84 10.84 -1.53
CA ALA A 109 -17.69 10.86 -0.34
C ALA A 109 -17.89 9.45 0.23
N PHE A 110 -18.27 8.51 -0.61
CA PHE A 110 -18.51 7.12 -0.22
C PHE A 110 -17.24 6.50 0.39
N LYS A 111 -16.10 6.64 -0.28
CA LYS A 111 -14.82 6.10 0.20
C LYS A 111 -14.39 6.71 1.53
N TYR A 112 -14.59 8.01 1.71
CA TYR A 112 -14.30 8.67 2.99
C TYR A 112 -15.13 8.07 4.13
N TYR A 113 -16.45 8.02 3.98
CA TYR A 113 -17.33 7.54 5.05
C TYR A 113 -17.29 6.03 5.27
N THR A 114 -16.97 5.24 4.27
CA THR A 114 -16.82 3.79 4.45
C THR A 114 -15.48 3.39 5.05
N SER A 115 -14.38 4.13 4.75
CA SER A 115 -13.01 3.69 5.06
C SER A 115 -12.24 4.61 6.00
N TYR A 116 -12.45 5.93 5.97
CA TYR A 116 -11.57 6.89 6.67
C TYR A 116 -12.16 7.48 7.94
N THR A 117 -13.45 7.81 7.93
CA THR A 117 -14.11 8.48 9.07
C THR A 117 -14.09 7.62 10.32
N LEU A 118 -14.02 8.26 11.48
CA LEU A 118 -14.20 7.60 12.76
C LEU A 118 -15.65 7.15 12.91
N LYS A 119 -15.84 5.90 13.34
CA LYS A 119 -17.16 5.32 13.60
C LYS A 119 -17.26 4.85 15.03
N THR A 120 -18.49 4.64 15.50
CA THR A 120 -18.74 3.89 16.72
C THR A 120 -18.12 2.48 16.63
N PHE A 121 -17.76 1.88 17.76
CA PHE A 121 -17.10 0.56 17.79
C PHE A 121 -17.93 -0.57 17.15
N ASP A 122 -19.24 -0.41 17.05
CA ASP A 122 -20.12 -1.32 16.29
C ASP A 122 -20.13 -1.05 14.78
N GLY A 123 -19.43 0.01 14.33
CA GLY A 123 -19.30 0.39 12.93
C GLY A 123 -20.52 1.06 12.30
N LYS A 124 -21.60 1.28 13.07
CA LYS A 124 -22.89 1.71 12.52
C LYS A 124 -23.05 3.21 12.34
N ARG A 125 -22.43 4.01 13.19
CA ARG A 125 -22.61 5.45 13.20
C ARG A 125 -21.30 6.21 13.03
N TYR A 126 -21.37 7.37 12.39
CA TYR A 126 -20.24 8.27 12.15
C TYR A 126 -20.05 9.26 13.30
N LEU A 127 -18.81 9.39 13.76
CA LEU A 127 -18.41 10.30 14.84
C LEU A 127 -17.68 11.54 14.32
N GLU A 128 -17.18 11.48 13.08
CA GLU A 128 -16.46 12.58 12.42
C GLU A 128 -17.07 12.93 11.08
N ARG A 129 -17.00 14.21 10.74
CA ARG A 129 -17.07 14.70 9.36
C ARG A 129 -15.65 14.88 8.80
N PHE A 130 -15.53 15.19 7.52
CA PHE A 130 -14.25 15.43 6.87
C PHE A 130 -13.45 16.54 7.56
N GLU A 131 -14.12 17.64 7.90
CA GLU A 131 -13.55 18.79 8.61
C GLU A 131 -12.99 18.39 9.99
N ASP A 132 -13.71 17.55 10.73
CA ASP A 132 -13.25 17.03 12.03
C ASP A 132 -11.97 16.21 11.88
N ARG A 133 -11.94 15.34 10.86
CA ARG A 133 -10.75 14.51 10.57
C ARG A 133 -9.55 15.37 10.20
N VAL A 134 -9.76 16.39 9.36
CA VAL A 134 -8.69 17.32 8.97
C VAL A 134 -8.15 18.06 10.19
N ALA A 135 -9.04 18.60 11.04
CA ALA A 135 -8.62 19.29 12.26
C ALA A 135 -7.80 18.38 13.19
N MET A 136 -8.27 17.15 13.44
CA MET A 136 -7.56 16.22 14.32
C MET A 136 -6.21 15.76 13.75
N VAL A 137 -6.13 15.49 12.44
CA VAL A 137 -4.85 15.17 11.77
C VAL A 137 -3.88 16.33 11.87
N SER A 138 -4.34 17.55 11.67
CA SER A 138 -3.53 18.77 11.75
C SER A 138 -2.96 18.97 13.16
N LEU A 139 -3.78 18.82 14.21
CA LEU A 139 -3.33 18.86 15.60
C LEU A 139 -2.26 17.79 15.89
N TYR A 140 -2.51 16.56 15.43
CA TYR A 140 -1.58 15.45 15.63
C TYR A 140 -0.20 15.72 15.00
N LEU A 141 -0.19 16.20 13.75
CA LEU A 141 1.04 16.44 13.00
C LEU A 141 1.82 17.65 13.51
N ALA A 142 1.12 18.66 13.99
CA ALA A 142 1.71 19.92 14.45
C ALA A 142 2.34 19.84 15.87
N ARG A 143 2.04 18.81 16.65
CA ARG A 143 2.67 18.53 17.95
C ARG A 143 2.74 19.74 18.90
N GLY A 144 1.62 20.43 19.11
CA GLY A 144 1.50 21.59 20.01
C GLY A 144 1.73 22.95 19.33
N ASP A 145 2.18 22.98 18.08
CA ASP A 145 2.29 24.23 17.30
C ASP A 145 0.96 24.55 16.61
N ILE A 146 0.19 25.46 17.20
CA ILE A 146 -1.14 25.80 16.68
C ILE A 146 -1.09 26.52 15.33
N GLU A 147 -0.08 27.33 15.06
CA GLU A 147 0.07 28.04 13.78
C GLU A 147 0.38 27.06 12.65
N LEU A 148 1.22 26.05 12.95
CA LEU A 148 1.47 24.95 12.02
C LEU A 148 0.18 24.13 11.78
N ALA A 149 -0.61 23.85 12.82
CA ALA A 149 -1.90 23.16 12.69
C ALA A 149 -2.88 23.94 11.80
N ARG A 150 -2.95 25.26 11.93
CA ARG A 150 -3.76 26.14 11.07
C ARG A 150 -3.32 26.07 9.61
N SER A 151 -2.00 26.10 9.38
CA SER A 151 -1.43 25.92 8.04
C SER A 151 -1.81 24.58 7.43
N PHE A 152 -1.70 23.47 8.16
CA PHE A 152 -2.12 22.16 7.68
C PHE A 152 -3.61 22.09 7.35
N VAL A 153 -4.48 22.70 8.17
CA VAL A 153 -5.93 22.75 7.86
C VAL A 153 -6.14 23.41 6.50
N ASP A 154 -5.54 24.58 6.25
CA ASP A 154 -5.73 25.30 5.01
C ASP A 154 -5.17 24.54 3.80
N GLU A 155 -3.99 23.92 3.94
CA GLU A 155 -3.38 23.15 2.86
C GLU A 155 -4.19 21.90 2.51
N ILE A 156 -4.71 21.19 3.52
CA ILE A 156 -5.51 19.97 3.28
C ILE A 156 -6.90 20.35 2.73
N MET A 157 -7.56 21.35 3.32
CA MET A 157 -8.92 21.76 2.92
C MET A 157 -8.96 22.34 1.51
N THR A 158 -7.88 22.97 1.05
CA THR A 158 -7.74 23.48 -0.32
C THR A 158 -7.19 22.46 -1.33
N GLY A 159 -6.82 21.26 -0.86
CA GLY A 159 -6.30 20.19 -1.71
C GLY A 159 -4.85 20.38 -2.16
N ARG A 160 -4.10 21.31 -1.56
CA ARG A 160 -2.66 21.49 -1.85
C ARG A 160 -1.76 20.48 -1.15
N PHE A 161 -2.24 19.91 -0.04
CA PHE A 161 -1.58 18.84 0.69
C PHE A 161 -2.58 17.71 0.97
N GLN A 162 -2.21 16.49 0.63
CA GLN A 162 -2.96 15.29 0.96
C GLN A 162 -2.08 14.37 1.82
N PRO A 163 -2.38 14.20 3.10
CA PRO A 163 -1.69 13.23 3.93
C PRO A 163 -1.80 11.81 3.36
N ALA A 164 -0.76 11.02 3.50
CA ALA A 164 -0.80 9.60 3.13
C ALA A 164 -1.97 8.89 3.82
N THR A 165 -2.55 7.90 3.14
CA THR A 165 -3.71 7.14 3.66
C THR A 165 -3.58 6.71 5.12
N PRO A 166 -2.46 6.09 5.58
CA PRO A 166 -2.36 5.67 6.97
C PRO A 166 -2.31 6.84 7.94
N THR A 167 -1.66 7.93 7.59
CA THR A 167 -1.64 9.14 8.42
C THR A 167 -3.02 9.75 8.55
N PHE A 168 -3.72 9.97 7.42
CA PHE A 168 -5.06 10.55 7.43
C PHE A 168 -6.10 9.65 8.12
N LEU A 169 -5.95 8.33 7.97
CA LEU A 169 -6.83 7.36 8.61
C LEU A 169 -6.63 7.29 10.12
N ASN A 170 -5.39 7.31 10.61
CA ASN A 170 -5.05 6.88 11.96
C ASN A 170 -4.63 7.99 12.91
N ALA A 171 -4.11 9.14 12.43
CA ALA A 171 -3.57 10.18 13.31
C ALA A 171 -4.61 10.67 14.34
N GLY A 172 -4.25 10.61 15.61
CA GLY A 172 -5.08 11.04 16.73
C GLY A 172 -6.18 10.07 17.16
N LYS A 173 -6.39 8.95 16.48
CA LYS A 173 -7.32 7.91 16.92
C LYS A 173 -6.64 6.99 17.95
N ALA A 174 -7.28 6.68 19.06
CA ALA A 174 -6.73 5.84 20.12
C ALA A 174 -6.62 4.36 19.68
N ALA A 175 -7.69 3.79 19.13
CA ALA A 175 -7.67 2.46 18.52
C ALA A 175 -7.30 2.58 17.04
N ARG A 176 -6.04 2.44 16.71
CA ARG A 176 -5.52 2.71 15.37
C ARG A 176 -4.44 1.74 14.90
N GLY A 177 -4.24 1.69 13.59
CA GLY A 177 -3.05 1.14 12.96
C GLY A 177 -1.86 2.12 13.00
N GLU A 178 -0.79 1.76 12.29
CA GLU A 178 0.39 2.63 12.17
C GLU A 178 0.10 3.83 11.24
N LEU A 179 0.95 4.85 11.36
CA LEU A 179 0.90 6.05 10.50
C LEU A 179 1.65 5.88 9.19
N VAL A 180 2.41 4.81 9.06
CA VAL A 180 3.18 4.40 7.88
C VAL A 180 2.66 3.05 7.41
N SER A 181 2.48 2.89 6.11
CA SER A 181 1.98 1.65 5.52
C SER A 181 2.94 0.99 4.53
N CYS A 182 4.12 1.56 4.29
CA CYS A 182 5.06 1.06 3.30
C CYS A 182 6.35 0.58 3.98
N PHE A 183 6.57 -0.73 3.94
CA PHE A 183 7.71 -1.39 4.54
C PHE A 183 8.46 -2.20 3.48
N LEU A 184 9.76 -1.99 3.40
CA LEU A 184 10.64 -2.66 2.46
C LEU A 184 11.64 -3.51 3.23
N LEU A 185 11.70 -4.81 2.93
CA LEU A 185 12.55 -5.77 3.59
C LEU A 185 13.46 -6.45 2.57
N ARG A 186 14.72 -6.61 2.91
CA ARG A 186 15.67 -7.41 2.16
C ARG A 186 15.87 -8.77 2.84
N ILE A 187 15.87 -9.83 2.06
CA ILE A 187 16.16 -11.20 2.54
C ILE A 187 17.53 -11.61 2.02
N GLU A 188 18.37 -12.07 2.93
CA GLU A 188 19.68 -12.63 2.62
C GLU A 188 19.60 -14.16 2.51
N ASP A 189 20.61 -14.77 1.87
CA ASP A 189 20.63 -16.19 1.51
C ASP A 189 20.95 -17.10 2.71
N ASN A 190 20.16 -17.00 3.75
CA ASN A 190 20.23 -17.88 4.93
C ASN A 190 18.86 -18.03 5.58
N MET A 191 18.66 -19.17 6.28
CA MET A 191 17.38 -19.53 6.88
C MET A 191 16.93 -18.52 7.95
N GLU A 192 17.85 -17.92 8.70
CA GLU A 192 17.54 -16.94 9.73
C GLU A 192 16.96 -15.66 9.13
N SER A 193 17.53 -15.18 8.02
CA SER A 193 17.03 -14.00 7.31
C SER A 193 15.67 -14.29 6.67
N ILE A 194 15.49 -15.47 6.07
CA ILE A 194 14.19 -15.89 5.50
C ILE A 194 13.12 -15.92 6.60
N ALA A 195 13.39 -16.60 7.73
CA ALA A 195 12.46 -16.69 8.85
C ALA A 195 12.13 -15.33 9.46
N ARG A 196 13.15 -14.47 9.61
CA ARG A 196 12.95 -13.08 10.07
C ARG A 196 12.09 -12.28 9.09
N GLY A 197 12.31 -12.41 7.79
CA GLY A 197 11.52 -11.77 6.76
C GLY A 197 10.05 -12.16 6.85
N ILE A 198 9.73 -13.45 6.99
CA ILE A 198 8.37 -13.96 7.17
C ILE A 198 7.73 -13.42 8.44
N ASN A 199 8.42 -13.50 9.58
CA ASN A 199 7.91 -12.97 10.85
C ASN A 199 7.65 -11.46 10.77
N SER A 200 8.60 -10.69 10.19
CA SER A 200 8.43 -9.24 10.01
C SER A 200 7.24 -8.93 9.11
N ALA A 201 7.07 -9.67 8.02
CA ALA A 201 5.92 -9.53 7.12
C ALA A 201 4.59 -9.71 7.86
N LEU A 202 4.47 -10.77 8.68
CA LEU A 202 3.30 -11.01 9.53
C LEU A 202 3.02 -9.85 10.49
N GLN A 203 4.04 -9.40 11.23
CA GLN A 203 3.87 -8.35 12.25
C GLN A 203 3.54 -6.99 11.64
N LEU A 204 4.17 -6.64 10.52
CA LEU A 204 3.91 -5.38 9.82
C LEU A 204 2.53 -5.39 9.13
N SER A 205 2.17 -6.50 8.48
CA SER A 205 0.85 -6.66 7.86
C SER A 205 -0.27 -6.55 8.89
N LYS A 206 -0.15 -7.23 10.04
CA LYS A 206 -1.10 -7.13 11.16
C LYS A 206 -1.38 -5.67 11.58
N ARG A 207 -0.37 -4.79 11.51
CA ARG A 207 -0.47 -3.38 11.90
C ARG A 207 -0.98 -2.46 10.80
N GLY A 208 -1.34 -2.98 9.65
CA GLY A 208 -1.86 -2.20 8.54
C GLY A 208 -0.82 -1.85 7.46
N GLY A 209 0.39 -2.41 7.55
CA GLY A 209 1.47 -2.18 6.60
C GLY A 209 1.37 -3.03 5.34
N GLY A 210 1.57 -2.42 4.17
CA GLY A 210 1.95 -3.12 2.96
C GLY A 210 3.45 -3.41 2.96
N VAL A 211 3.84 -4.65 2.71
CA VAL A 211 5.24 -5.07 2.83
C VAL A 211 5.76 -5.54 1.48
N ALA A 212 6.88 -5.00 1.05
CA ALA A 212 7.63 -5.50 -0.10
C ALA A 212 8.90 -6.22 0.37
N LEU A 213 9.21 -7.35 -0.23
CA LEU A 213 10.40 -8.14 0.11
C LEU A 213 11.25 -8.36 -1.14
N GLN A 214 12.54 -8.09 -1.02
CA GLN A 214 13.49 -8.38 -2.08
C GLN A 214 14.03 -9.79 -1.91
N LEU A 215 13.92 -10.59 -2.97
CA LEU A 215 14.37 -11.98 -3.01
C LEU A 215 15.65 -12.18 -3.84
N THR A 216 16.20 -11.12 -4.42
CA THR A 216 17.34 -11.17 -5.36
C THR A 216 18.58 -11.86 -4.80
N ASN A 217 18.81 -11.80 -3.49
CA ASN A 217 19.99 -12.38 -2.87
C ASN A 217 19.85 -13.86 -2.55
N LEU A 218 18.64 -14.42 -2.64
CA LEU A 218 18.43 -15.86 -2.45
C LEU A 218 19.06 -16.62 -3.61
N ARG A 219 19.75 -17.73 -3.31
CA ARG A 219 20.28 -18.60 -4.35
C ARG A 219 19.17 -19.27 -5.16
N GLU A 220 19.44 -19.50 -6.42
CA GLU A 220 18.54 -20.11 -7.38
C GLU A 220 18.21 -21.58 -7.05
N SER A 221 17.11 -22.06 -7.65
CA SER A 221 16.71 -23.47 -7.60
C SER A 221 17.81 -24.35 -8.20
N GLY A 222 18.15 -25.44 -7.50
CA GLY A 222 19.20 -26.37 -7.88
C GLY A 222 20.60 -25.93 -7.47
N ALA A 223 20.79 -24.74 -6.89
CA ALA A 223 22.09 -24.32 -6.38
C ALA A 223 22.61 -25.25 -5.26
N PRO A 224 23.91 -25.39 -5.10
CA PRO A 224 24.47 -26.24 -4.05
C PRO A 224 24.31 -25.62 -2.67
N ILE A 225 24.07 -26.47 -1.66
CA ILE A 225 24.13 -26.11 -0.24
C ILE A 225 25.18 -27.00 0.43
N LYS A 226 26.14 -26.40 1.13
CA LYS A 226 27.27 -27.13 1.75
C LYS A 226 27.99 -28.07 0.76
N LYS A 227 28.16 -27.64 -0.48
CA LYS A 227 28.77 -28.40 -1.59
C LYS A 227 27.89 -29.56 -2.13
N ILE A 228 26.71 -29.80 -1.58
CA ILE A 228 25.79 -30.83 -2.13
C ILE A 228 24.95 -30.16 -3.23
N GLN A 229 25.01 -30.72 -4.42
CA GLN A 229 24.31 -30.21 -5.61
C GLN A 229 22.79 -30.39 -5.51
N ASN A 230 22.03 -29.54 -6.21
CA ASN A 230 20.57 -29.61 -6.34
C ASN A 230 19.82 -29.57 -5.00
N GLN A 231 20.30 -28.82 -4.02
CA GLN A 231 19.69 -28.74 -2.71
C GLN A 231 18.80 -27.50 -2.52
N SER A 232 19.10 -26.39 -3.20
CA SER A 232 18.29 -25.18 -3.09
C SER A 232 16.95 -25.35 -3.79
N SER A 233 15.88 -24.90 -3.14
CA SER A 233 14.53 -24.87 -3.72
C SER A 233 14.25 -23.57 -4.49
N GLY A 234 15.15 -22.57 -4.42
CA GLY A 234 15.00 -21.29 -5.07
C GLY A 234 13.98 -20.35 -4.42
N VAL A 235 13.52 -19.35 -5.17
CA VAL A 235 12.68 -18.25 -4.64
C VAL A 235 11.19 -18.62 -4.51
N VAL A 236 10.66 -19.51 -5.37
CA VAL A 236 9.21 -19.78 -5.45
C VAL A 236 8.63 -20.33 -4.14
N PRO A 237 9.25 -21.29 -3.43
CA PRO A 237 8.75 -21.76 -2.13
C PRO A 237 8.71 -20.66 -1.07
N VAL A 238 9.68 -19.72 -1.07
CA VAL A 238 9.67 -18.57 -0.16
C VAL A 238 8.50 -17.64 -0.50
N MET A 239 8.19 -17.44 -1.78
CA MET A 239 7.01 -16.68 -2.21
C MET A 239 5.72 -17.29 -1.68
N LYS A 240 5.57 -18.62 -1.71
CA LYS A 240 4.39 -19.31 -1.17
C LYS A 240 4.24 -19.09 0.34
N LEU A 241 5.32 -19.22 1.11
CA LEU A 241 5.31 -18.93 2.55
C LEU A 241 4.89 -17.48 2.84
N LEU A 242 5.35 -16.53 2.05
CA LEU A 242 4.97 -15.11 2.18
C LEU A 242 3.51 -14.89 1.81
N GLU A 243 3.02 -15.50 0.72
CA GLU A 243 1.62 -15.41 0.30
C GLU A 243 0.67 -15.89 1.41
N ASP A 244 0.94 -17.07 1.98
CA ASP A 244 0.15 -17.64 3.07
C ASP A 244 0.22 -16.77 4.33
N SER A 245 1.38 -16.19 4.62
CA SER A 245 1.58 -15.27 5.74
C SER A 245 0.73 -14.01 5.60
N PHE A 246 0.70 -13.39 4.44
CA PHE A 246 -0.14 -12.20 4.18
C PHE A 246 -1.63 -12.54 4.17
N SER A 247 -2.01 -13.69 3.67
CA SER A 247 -3.40 -14.17 3.69
C SER A 247 -3.89 -14.38 5.13
N TYR A 248 -3.04 -14.82 6.04
CA TYR A 248 -3.35 -15.00 7.45
C TYR A 248 -3.42 -13.69 8.22
N ALA A 249 -2.48 -12.77 7.99
CA ALA A 249 -2.34 -11.54 8.76
C ALA A 249 -3.24 -10.42 8.24
N ASN A 250 -4.56 -10.53 8.45
CA ASN A 250 -5.53 -9.48 8.13
C ASN A 250 -5.30 -8.24 9.01
N GLN A 251 -5.39 -7.06 8.39
CA GLN A 251 -5.17 -5.75 9.01
C GLN A 251 -6.38 -5.31 9.84
N LEU A 252 -6.55 -5.85 11.06
CA LEU A 252 -7.63 -5.48 12.01
C LEU A 252 -9.04 -5.41 11.38
N GLY A 253 -9.30 -6.21 10.34
CA GLY A 253 -10.57 -6.21 9.60
C GLY A 253 -10.78 -5.04 8.63
N ALA A 254 -9.88 -4.05 8.60
CA ALA A 254 -10.02 -2.87 7.74
C ALA A 254 -9.42 -3.08 6.33
N ARG A 255 -8.41 -3.94 6.19
CA ARG A 255 -7.76 -4.31 4.93
C ARG A 255 -7.30 -5.76 4.96
N GLN A 256 -7.31 -6.43 3.82
CA GLN A 256 -6.60 -7.70 3.66
C GLN A 256 -5.09 -7.46 3.72
N GLY A 257 -4.34 -8.40 4.30
CA GLY A 257 -2.89 -8.38 4.25
C GLY A 257 -2.41 -8.38 2.82
N ALA A 258 -1.45 -7.50 2.50
CA ALA A 258 -0.94 -7.33 1.15
C ALA A 258 0.59 -7.28 1.15
N GLY A 259 1.19 -8.01 0.21
CA GLY A 259 2.63 -8.07 0.03
C GLY A 259 3.05 -8.01 -1.43
N ALA A 260 4.28 -7.59 -1.65
CA ALA A 260 4.95 -7.67 -2.93
C ALA A 260 6.30 -8.38 -2.77
N VAL A 261 6.75 -9.03 -3.82
CA VAL A 261 8.10 -9.59 -3.91
C VAL A 261 8.79 -9.06 -5.15
N TYR A 262 10.06 -8.71 -4.99
CA TYR A 262 10.89 -8.18 -6.06
C TYR A 262 12.04 -9.12 -6.37
N LEU A 263 12.28 -9.33 -7.66
CA LEU A 263 13.40 -10.13 -8.15
C LEU A 263 14.14 -9.37 -9.25
N HIS A 264 15.47 -9.50 -9.29
CA HIS A 264 16.27 -8.90 -10.33
C HIS A 264 16.13 -9.67 -11.65
N ALA A 265 16.08 -8.96 -12.79
CA ALA A 265 15.94 -9.57 -14.12
C ALA A 265 17.02 -10.60 -14.47
N HIS A 266 18.21 -10.43 -13.93
CA HIS A 266 19.34 -11.35 -14.14
C HIS A 266 19.48 -12.47 -13.10
N HIS A 267 18.44 -12.68 -12.25
CA HIS A 267 18.37 -13.81 -11.33
C HIS A 267 18.04 -15.10 -12.09
N PRO A 268 18.68 -16.26 -11.81
CA PRO A 268 18.43 -17.51 -12.55
C PRO A 268 16.99 -18.03 -12.48
N ASP A 269 16.25 -17.72 -11.42
CA ASP A 269 14.86 -18.15 -11.26
C ASP A 269 13.85 -17.16 -11.87
N ILE A 270 14.29 -16.13 -12.59
CA ILE A 270 13.39 -15.05 -13.07
C ILE A 270 12.22 -15.57 -13.91
N MET A 271 12.45 -16.55 -14.78
CA MET A 271 11.37 -17.10 -15.60
C MET A 271 10.35 -17.88 -14.77
N GLN A 272 10.81 -18.68 -13.81
CA GLN A 272 9.90 -19.39 -12.87
C GLN A 272 9.12 -18.41 -12.00
N PHE A 273 9.77 -17.34 -11.54
CA PHE A 273 9.13 -16.25 -10.78
C PHE A 273 7.98 -15.63 -11.58
N LEU A 274 8.21 -15.29 -12.84
CA LEU A 274 7.18 -14.73 -13.73
C LEU A 274 6.04 -15.72 -13.98
N ASP A 275 6.36 -17.00 -14.26
CA ASP A 275 5.38 -18.03 -14.57
C ASP A 275 4.43 -18.33 -13.41
N THR A 276 4.76 -17.96 -12.16
CA THR A 276 3.85 -18.08 -11.01
C THR A 276 2.55 -17.28 -11.18
N LYS A 277 2.51 -16.28 -12.06
CA LYS A 277 1.34 -15.42 -12.33
C LYS A 277 0.53 -15.84 -13.55
N ARG A 278 0.94 -16.84 -14.29
CA ARG A 278 0.16 -17.34 -15.42
C ARG A 278 -1.18 -17.93 -14.96
N GLU A 279 -2.23 -17.72 -15.73
CA GLU A 279 -3.56 -18.25 -15.41
C GLU A 279 -3.58 -19.78 -15.32
N ASN A 280 -2.79 -20.45 -16.14
CA ASN A 280 -2.64 -21.90 -16.21
C ASN A 280 -1.48 -22.47 -15.41
N ALA A 281 -0.88 -21.68 -14.51
CA ALA A 281 0.21 -22.18 -13.64
C ALA A 281 -0.28 -23.32 -12.74
N ASP A 282 0.61 -24.28 -12.48
CA ASP A 282 0.35 -25.35 -11.50
C ASP A 282 0.00 -24.72 -10.14
N GLU A 283 -1.08 -25.17 -9.50
CA GLU A 283 -1.55 -24.65 -8.22
C GLU A 283 -0.49 -24.70 -7.11
N LYS A 284 0.49 -25.60 -7.21
CA LYS A 284 1.60 -25.69 -6.25
C LYS A 284 2.56 -24.52 -6.33
N ILE A 285 2.70 -23.88 -7.49
CA ILE A 285 3.60 -22.75 -7.72
C ILE A 285 2.86 -21.45 -7.95
N ARG A 286 1.56 -21.50 -8.23
CA ARG A 286 0.76 -20.32 -8.54
C ARG A 286 0.71 -19.35 -7.37
N ILE A 287 1.00 -18.09 -7.66
CA ILE A 287 0.91 -16.97 -6.72
C ILE A 287 -0.31 -16.11 -7.10
N LYS A 288 -1.30 -16.07 -6.21
CA LYS A 288 -2.58 -15.37 -6.46
C LYS A 288 -2.59 -13.95 -5.92
N THR A 289 -2.12 -13.76 -4.69
CA THR A 289 -2.33 -12.52 -3.93
C THR A 289 -1.08 -11.63 -3.81
N LEU A 290 0.14 -12.18 -3.93
CA LEU A 290 1.34 -11.36 -3.93
C LEU A 290 1.47 -10.57 -5.23
N SER A 291 1.81 -9.29 -5.11
CA SER A 291 2.30 -8.48 -6.23
C SER A 291 3.72 -8.88 -6.58
N LEU A 292 4.03 -8.92 -7.87
CA LEU A 292 5.40 -9.19 -8.35
C LEU A 292 6.01 -7.91 -8.91
N GLY A 293 7.31 -7.71 -8.63
CA GLY A 293 8.11 -6.65 -9.23
C GLY A 293 9.42 -7.19 -9.80
N VAL A 294 9.85 -6.64 -10.91
CA VAL A 294 11.13 -6.99 -11.56
C VAL A 294 12.01 -5.75 -11.63
N VAL A 295 13.23 -5.87 -11.14
CA VAL A 295 14.27 -4.84 -11.23
C VAL A 295 15.08 -5.11 -12.50
N ILE A 296 15.03 -4.17 -13.46
CA ILE A 296 15.60 -4.35 -14.79
C ILE A 296 16.69 -3.28 -15.03
N PRO A 297 17.97 -3.70 -15.20
CA PRO A 297 19.06 -2.80 -15.57
C PRO A 297 19.03 -2.43 -17.05
N ASP A 298 19.64 -1.30 -17.40
CA ASP A 298 19.67 -0.77 -18.77
C ASP A 298 20.28 -1.74 -19.78
N ILE A 299 21.29 -2.51 -19.38
CA ILE A 299 21.91 -3.51 -20.25
C ILE A 299 20.90 -4.54 -20.79
N THR A 300 19.87 -4.88 -20.00
CA THR A 300 18.83 -5.84 -20.44
C THR A 300 18.04 -5.29 -21.63
N PHE A 301 17.70 -3.99 -21.62
CA PHE A 301 17.03 -3.32 -22.73
C PHE A 301 17.92 -3.24 -23.97
N GLU A 302 19.21 -3.00 -23.78
CA GLU A 302 20.17 -2.96 -24.89
C GLU A 302 20.29 -4.32 -25.59
N LEU A 303 20.43 -5.40 -24.80
CA LEU A 303 20.48 -6.77 -25.34
C LEU A 303 19.17 -7.14 -26.05
N ALA A 304 18.02 -6.76 -25.49
CA ALA A 304 16.72 -7.02 -26.12
C ALA A 304 16.56 -6.27 -27.43
N ARG A 305 17.01 -5.00 -27.51
CA ARG A 305 16.99 -4.21 -28.75
C ARG A 305 17.82 -4.87 -29.86
N LYS A 306 18.96 -5.44 -29.51
CA LYS A 306 19.84 -6.18 -30.42
C LYS A 306 19.38 -7.62 -30.68
N ASN A 307 18.37 -8.11 -29.96
CA ASN A 307 17.93 -9.51 -29.99
C ASN A 307 19.03 -10.51 -29.59
N GLU A 308 19.85 -10.11 -28.63
CA GLU A 308 20.93 -10.92 -28.07
C GLU A 308 20.48 -11.73 -26.86
N ASP A 309 21.29 -12.72 -26.47
CA ASP A 309 21.10 -13.46 -25.24
C ASP A 309 21.57 -12.61 -24.04
N MET A 310 20.82 -12.67 -22.94
CA MET A 310 21.21 -12.15 -21.63
C MET A 310 21.61 -13.29 -20.70
N TYR A 311 22.60 -13.04 -19.85
CA TYR A 311 23.04 -13.99 -18.84
C TYR A 311 22.34 -13.73 -17.51
N LEU A 312 21.97 -14.80 -16.83
CA LEU A 312 21.44 -14.86 -15.48
C LEU A 312 22.56 -15.36 -14.58
N PHE A 313 22.79 -14.73 -13.44
CA PHE A 313 23.95 -14.96 -12.57
C PHE A 313 23.54 -15.52 -11.23
N SER A 314 24.25 -16.56 -10.75
CA SER A 314 24.04 -17.09 -9.40
C SER A 314 24.33 -16.03 -8.32
N PRO A 315 23.32 -15.64 -7.51
CA PRO A 315 23.52 -14.65 -6.46
C PRO A 315 24.61 -15.04 -5.45
N TYR A 316 24.65 -16.33 -5.09
CA TYR A 316 25.64 -16.87 -4.18
C TYR A 316 27.08 -16.74 -4.72
N ASP A 317 27.29 -17.02 -6.00
CA ASP A 317 28.63 -16.90 -6.59
C ASP A 317 29.03 -15.43 -6.75
N VAL A 318 28.09 -14.57 -7.14
CA VAL A 318 28.33 -13.12 -7.24
C VAL A 318 28.77 -12.54 -5.89
N GLU A 319 28.05 -12.84 -4.82
CA GLU A 319 28.41 -12.40 -3.47
C GLU A 319 29.79 -12.91 -3.05
N ARG A 320 30.08 -14.17 -3.33
CA ARG A 320 31.39 -14.76 -3.02
C ARG A 320 32.55 -14.10 -3.80
N VAL A 321 32.31 -13.69 -5.04
CA VAL A 321 33.35 -13.07 -5.91
C VAL A 321 33.56 -11.61 -5.57
N TYR A 322 32.47 -10.85 -5.37
CA TYR A 322 32.52 -9.40 -5.16
C TYR A 322 32.50 -8.98 -3.70
N GLY A 323 32.16 -9.87 -2.77
CA GLY A 323 32.09 -9.57 -1.33
C GLY A 323 30.88 -8.72 -0.91
N VAL A 324 29.94 -8.53 -1.82
CA VAL A 324 28.68 -7.79 -1.58
C VAL A 324 27.51 -8.58 -2.19
N PRO A 325 26.29 -8.48 -1.61
CA PRO A 325 25.12 -9.17 -2.14
C PRO A 325 24.82 -8.80 -3.60
N PHE A 326 24.21 -9.69 -4.35
CA PHE A 326 23.91 -9.46 -5.77
C PHE A 326 23.05 -8.21 -6.00
N SER A 327 22.12 -7.91 -5.10
CA SER A 327 21.30 -6.70 -5.17
C SER A 327 22.09 -5.38 -5.08
N GLU A 328 23.30 -5.40 -4.55
CA GLU A 328 24.17 -4.22 -4.43
C GLU A 328 25.09 -4.02 -5.65
N ILE A 329 25.06 -4.94 -6.61
CA ILE A 329 25.87 -4.87 -7.83
C ILE A 329 25.11 -4.08 -8.92
N SER A 330 25.76 -3.11 -9.54
CA SER A 330 25.30 -2.55 -10.81
C SER A 330 25.55 -3.54 -11.93
N VAL A 331 24.47 -4.24 -12.34
CA VAL A 331 24.61 -5.24 -13.40
C VAL A 331 24.98 -4.59 -14.72
N THR A 332 24.46 -3.41 -15.05
CA THR A 332 24.86 -2.68 -16.26
C THR A 332 26.36 -2.44 -16.32
N GLU A 333 26.98 -2.01 -15.23
CA GLU A 333 28.43 -1.73 -15.19
C GLU A 333 29.28 -3.00 -15.17
N LYS A 334 28.80 -4.04 -14.52
CA LYS A 334 29.58 -5.27 -14.27
C LYS A 334 29.21 -6.43 -15.19
N TYR A 335 28.27 -6.25 -16.13
CA TYR A 335 27.73 -7.30 -16.95
C TYR A 335 28.79 -8.15 -17.66
N HIS A 336 29.65 -7.48 -18.44
CA HIS A 336 30.69 -8.19 -19.22
C HIS A 336 31.76 -8.84 -18.34
N GLU A 337 32.12 -8.19 -17.24
CA GLU A 337 33.04 -8.76 -16.25
C GLU A 337 32.46 -10.04 -15.64
N MET A 338 31.18 -10.04 -15.24
CA MET A 338 30.50 -11.22 -14.71
C MET A 338 30.32 -12.33 -15.76
N VAL A 339 30.09 -11.95 -17.02
CA VAL A 339 29.99 -12.93 -18.13
C VAL A 339 31.32 -13.65 -18.34
N ASP A 340 32.43 -12.95 -18.25
CA ASP A 340 33.76 -13.53 -18.50
C ASP A 340 34.32 -14.26 -17.26
N ASP A 341 33.79 -14.02 -16.07
CA ASP A 341 34.29 -14.66 -14.84
C ASP A 341 33.80 -16.09 -14.72
N GLY A 342 34.74 -17.06 -14.86
CA GLY A 342 34.47 -18.49 -14.74
C GLY A 342 34.08 -18.98 -13.35
N ARG A 343 34.19 -18.14 -12.29
CA ARG A 343 33.83 -18.48 -10.91
C ARG A 343 32.32 -18.29 -10.66
N ILE A 344 31.62 -17.55 -11.53
CA ILE A 344 30.21 -17.26 -11.43
C ILE A 344 29.43 -18.24 -12.29
N HIS A 345 28.57 -19.04 -11.68
CA HIS A 345 27.63 -19.88 -12.41
C HIS A 345 26.58 -19.01 -13.10
N LYS A 346 26.30 -19.31 -14.36
CA LYS A 346 25.39 -18.50 -15.18
C LYS A 346 24.60 -19.35 -16.17
N ARG A 347 23.41 -18.89 -16.47
CA ARG A 347 22.53 -19.41 -17.53
C ARG A 347 22.27 -18.30 -18.52
N LYS A 348 21.86 -18.61 -19.72
CA LYS A 348 21.47 -17.61 -20.69
C LYS A 348 20.05 -17.82 -21.20
N ILE A 349 19.38 -16.72 -21.48
CA ILE A 349 18.08 -16.67 -22.13
C ILE A 349 18.09 -15.55 -23.18
N ASN A 350 17.21 -15.62 -24.17
CA ASN A 350 17.08 -14.52 -25.12
C ASN A 350 16.40 -13.32 -24.46
N ALA A 351 17.04 -12.14 -24.52
CA ALA A 351 16.56 -10.93 -23.86
C ALA A 351 15.21 -10.41 -24.42
N ARG A 352 14.98 -10.50 -25.74
CA ARG A 352 13.71 -10.11 -26.34
C ARG A 352 12.57 -11.01 -25.90
N ARG A 353 12.81 -12.32 -25.83
CA ARG A 353 11.81 -13.28 -25.33
C ARG A 353 11.48 -13.03 -23.86
N PHE A 354 12.45 -12.62 -23.04
CA PHE A 354 12.20 -12.22 -21.66
C PHE A 354 11.16 -11.06 -21.59
N PHE A 355 11.31 -10.01 -22.39
CA PHE A 355 10.33 -8.91 -22.45
C PHE A 355 8.97 -9.34 -23.03
N GLN A 356 8.97 -10.23 -24.01
CA GLN A 356 7.73 -10.81 -24.53
C GLN A 356 6.96 -11.55 -23.42
N THR A 357 7.66 -12.36 -22.63
CA THR A 357 7.07 -13.05 -21.47
C THR A 357 6.51 -12.08 -20.44
N ILE A 358 7.24 -10.99 -20.14
CA ILE A 358 6.72 -9.94 -19.25
C ILE A 358 5.42 -9.35 -19.80
N ALA A 359 5.39 -8.99 -21.09
CA ALA A 359 4.20 -8.41 -21.71
C ALA A 359 3.00 -9.36 -21.68
N GLU A 360 3.20 -10.64 -21.96
CA GLU A 360 2.17 -11.68 -21.86
C GLU A 360 1.60 -11.75 -20.45
N ILE A 361 2.46 -11.85 -19.44
CA ILE A 361 2.04 -11.98 -18.05
C ILE A 361 1.39 -10.70 -17.52
N GLN A 362 1.85 -9.52 -17.96
CA GLN A 362 1.17 -8.26 -17.65
C GLN A 362 -0.22 -8.18 -18.27
N PHE A 363 -0.40 -8.70 -19.46
CA PHE A 363 -1.72 -8.79 -20.09
C PHE A 363 -2.66 -9.74 -19.32
N GLU A 364 -2.15 -10.89 -18.87
CA GLU A 364 -2.93 -11.89 -18.12
C GLU A 364 -3.27 -11.42 -16.68
N SER A 365 -2.34 -10.78 -15.99
CA SER A 365 -2.41 -10.57 -14.53
C SER A 365 -2.22 -9.13 -14.04
N GLY A 366 -1.75 -8.22 -14.90
CA GLY A 366 -1.32 -6.88 -14.51
C GLY A 366 0.06 -6.82 -13.84
N TYR A 367 0.77 -7.93 -13.68
CA TYR A 367 2.10 -8.03 -13.09
C TYR A 367 3.12 -8.54 -14.11
N PRO A 368 4.43 -8.32 -13.90
CA PRO A 368 5.08 -7.63 -12.77
C PRO A 368 5.06 -6.11 -12.91
N TYR A 369 5.29 -5.39 -11.79
CA TYR A 369 5.79 -4.02 -11.82
C TYR A 369 7.21 -3.99 -12.35
N ILE A 370 7.61 -2.90 -12.99
CA ILE A 370 8.95 -2.72 -13.54
C ILE A 370 9.67 -1.61 -12.79
N VAL A 371 10.86 -1.92 -12.26
CA VAL A 371 11.78 -0.94 -11.69
C VAL A 371 12.96 -0.77 -12.66
N PHE A 372 13.14 0.44 -13.20
CA PHE A 372 14.27 0.78 -14.06
C PHE A 372 15.50 1.06 -13.20
N GLU A 373 16.32 0.05 -12.98
CA GLU A 373 17.37 0.03 -11.97
C GLU A 373 18.34 1.21 -12.08
N ASP A 374 18.88 1.44 -13.27
CA ASP A 374 19.88 2.50 -13.46
C ASP A 374 19.25 3.89 -13.38
N THR A 375 18.02 4.06 -13.89
CA THR A 375 17.28 5.31 -13.83
C THR A 375 17.00 5.74 -12.39
N VAL A 376 16.46 4.83 -11.56
CA VAL A 376 16.14 5.17 -10.17
C VAL A 376 17.41 5.43 -9.35
N ASN A 377 18.49 4.67 -9.60
CA ASN A 377 19.75 4.88 -8.91
C ASN A 377 20.47 6.17 -9.34
N LYS A 378 20.35 6.56 -10.61
CA LYS A 378 20.87 7.85 -11.10
C LYS A 378 20.14 9.04 -10.49
N ALA A 379 18.83 8.91 -10.25
CA ALA A 379 18.00 9.94 -9.64
C ALA A 379 17.99 9.90 -8.10
N ASN A 380 18.62 8.89 -7.49
CA ASN A 380 18.57 8.67 -6.04
C ASN A 380 19.22 9.83 -5.26
N PRO A 381 18.45 10.58 -4.43
CA PRO A 381 18.97 11.70 -3.67
C PRO A 381 19.62 11.28 -2.34
N ILE A 382 19.51 10.00 -1.95
CA ILE A 382 20.01 9.49 -0.66
C ILE A 382 21.24 8.61 -0.86
N LYS A 383 22.03 8.45 0.19
CA LYS A 383 23.18 7.57 0.20
C LYS A 383 22.74 6.09 0.15
N GLY A 384 23.40 5.30 -0.67
CA GLY A 384 23.12 3.87 -0.86
C GLY A 384 22.48 3.58 -2.21
N ARG A 385 22.10 2.32 -2.45
CA ARG A 385 21.51 1.85 -3.69
C ARG A 385 20.04 1.53 -3.51
N ILE A 386 19.20 1.96 -4.45
CA ILE A 386 17.81 1.52 -4.56
C ILE A 386 17.83 0.15 -5.23
N THR A 387 17.31 -0.87 -4.53
CA THR A 387 17.36 -2.27 -4.96
C THR A 387 15.99 -2.87 -5.23
N MET A 388 14.93 -2.17 -4.84
CA MET A 388 13.52 -2.54 -5.06
C MET A 388 12.63 -1.32 -4.83
N SER A 389 11.34 -1.47 -5.05
CA SER A 389 10.30 -0.51 -4.65
C SER A 389 9.39 -1.11 -3.56
N ASN A 390 8.40 -0.34 -3.08
CA ASN A 390 7.41 -0.80 -2.12
C ASN A 390 6.27 -1.60 -2.79
N LEU A 391 5.23 -1.95 -2.01
CA LEU A 391 4.09 -2.74 -2.49
C LEU A 391 3.36 -2.11 -3.69
N CYS A 392 3.18 -0.79 -3.69
CA CYS A 392 2.46 -0.07 -4.76
C CYS A 392 3.39 0.53 -5.83
N SER A 393 4.69 0.32 -5.71
CA SER A 393 5.73 0.74 -6.68
C SER A 393 5.91 2.27 -6.82
N GLU A 394 5.59 3.06 -5.78
CA GLU A 394 5.72 4.52 -5.78
C GLU A 394 6.96 5.05 -5.03
N ILE A 395 7.69 4.24 -4.27
CA ILE A 395 8.86 4.64 -3.48
C ILE A 395 10.14 4.10 -4.12
#